data_dfb1813c4ffb17d5c29419c8070a175e
#
_entry.id   dfb1813c4ffb17d5c29419c8070a175e
#
_cell.length_a   1.000
_cell.length_b   1.000
_cell.length_c   1.000
_cell.angle_alpha   90.00
_cell.angle_beta   90.00
_cell.angle_gamma   90.00
#
_symmetry.space_group_name_H-M   'P 1'
#
loop_
_entity.id
_entity.type
_entity.pdbx_description
1 polymer ?
#
loop_
_entity_poly.entity_id
_entity_poly.type
_entity_poly.pdbx_seq_one_letter_code
_entity_poly.pdbx_strand_id
1 'polypeptide(L)'
;MRKITFLGLILSLSIVVIACNGGWESLFNGENLDGWKVHGTEKWYVEDGLLICESGPDEAYGYLSTEKNYDDFELSVEFLQEADGNSGVFFRSTFDGTKVSGWQVEVAPPNHDTGGIYESYGRGWLVQIPDEKENILKMGEWNEMRIRVVGGHVTTWLNGEQMVDIEDEKIAEGKGAIALQIHDGGGIRVKWRNIKIKEL
;
A
#
# COMPACT_ATOMS: atom_id res chain seq x y z
N MET A 1 -38.38 -8.36 64.40
CA MET A 1 -37.96 -7.29 63.45
C MET A 1 -37.06 -7.91 62.39
N ARG A 2 -37.59 -8.12 61.19
CA ARG A 2 -36.82 -8.72 60.03
C ARG A 2 -36.19 -7.58 59.24
N LYS A 3 -34.84 -7.56 59.13
CA LYS A 3 -34.13 -6.64 58.26
C LYS A 3 -34.15 -7.14 56.82
N ILE A 4 -34.76 -6.35 55.95
CA ILE A 4 -34.75 -6.59 54.48
C ILE A 4 -33.54 -5.85 53.95
N THR A 5 -32.57 -6.65 53.39
CA THR A 5 -31.42 -6.13 52.71
C THR A 5 -31.73 -6.00 51.22
N PHE A 6 -31.81 -4.79 50.73
CA PHE A 6 -31.95 -4.53 49.29
C PHE A 6 -30.56 -4.71 48.58
N LEU A 7 -30.45 -5.71 47.73
CA LEU A 7 -29.31 -5.91 46.87
C LEU A 7 -29.56 -5.13 45.57
N GLY A 8 -28.90 -3.98 45.44
CA GLY A 8 -28.99 -3.18 44.20
C GLY A 8 -28.16 -3.84 43.08
N LEU A 9 -28.83 -4.27 42.03
CA LEU A 9 -28.20 -4.78 40.81
C LEU A 9 -27.77 -3.58 39.96
N ILE A 10 -26.46 -3.31 39.89
CA ILE A 10 -25.91 -2.29 38.99
C ILE A 10 -25.75 -2.94 37.62
N LEU A 11 -26.63 -2.60 36.69
CA LEU A 11 -26.53 -3.00 35.29
C LEU A 11 -25.55 -2.05 34.57
N SER A 12 -24.32 -2.51 34.34
CA SER A 12 -23.36 -1.76 33.54
C SER A 12 -23.72 -1.84 32.06
N LEU A 13 -24.22 -0.76 31.51
CA LEU A 13 -24.49 -0.61 30.08
C LEU A 13 -23.15 -0.35 29.36
N SER A 14 -22.57 -1.37 28.75
CA SER A 14 -21.39 -1.22 27.88
C SER A 14 -21.82 -0.57 26.56
N ILE A 15 -21.50 0.70 26.38
CA ILE A 15 -21.70 1.39 25.11
C ILE A 15 -20.59 0.91 24.17
N VAL A 16 -20.94 0.06 23.18
CA VAL A 16 -20.06 -0.28 22.06
C VAL A 16 -20.06 0.93 21.12
N VAL A 17 -18.99 1.71 21.17
CA VAL A 17 -18.75 2.76 20.19
C VAL A 17 -18.28 2.09 18.90
N ILE A 18 -19.19 1.90 17.95
CA ILE A 18 -18.82 1.53 16.58
C ILE A 18 -18.22 2.78 15.95
N ALA A 19 -16.90 2.81 15.86
CA ALA A 19 -16.21 3.83 15.09
C ALA A 19 -16.57 3.61 13.61
N CYS A 20 -17.37 4.51 13.03
CA CYS A 20 -17.59 4.56 11.59
C CYS A 20 -16.29 5.00 10.92
N ASN A 21 -15.45 4.05 10.48
CA ASN A 21 -14.19 4.31 9.78
C ASN A 21 -14.38 4.85 8.35
N GLY A 22 -15.57 5.40 8.00
CA GLY A 22 -15.82 5.96 6.67
C GLY A 22 -15.62 4.95 5.52
N GLY A 23 -15.73 3.64 5.81
CA GLY A 23 -15.56 2.56 4.84
C GLY A 23 -14.10 2.15 4.61
N TRP A 24 -13.14 2.71 5.36
CA TRP A 24 -11.74 2.29 5.30
C TRP A 24 -11.48 1.00 6.10
N GLU A 25 -10.79 0.06 5.47
CA GLU A 25 -10.31 -1.19 6.05
C GLU A 25 -8.78 -1.18 6.12
N SER A 26 -8.20 -1.71 7.20
CA SER A 26 -6.75 -1.88 7.30
C SER A 26 -6.33 -3.15 6.57
N LEU A 27 -5.40 -3.04 5.61
CA LEU A 27 -4.78 -4.18 4.93
C LEU A 27 -3.61 -4.78 5.73
N PHE A 28 -3.06 -4.03 6.67
CA PHE A 28 -1.96 -4.47 7.51
C PHE A 28 -2.34 -4.33 8.99
N ASN A 29 -2.23 -5.43 9.74
CA ASN A 29 -2.64 -5.50 11.13
C ASN A 29 -1.59 -5.00 12.14
N GLY A 30 -0.34 -4.74 11.69
CA GLY A 30 0.79 -4.35 12.55
C GLY A 30 1.45 -5.49 13.30
N GLU A 31 1.03 -6.74 13.12
CA GLU A 31 1.51 -7.90 13.89
C GLU A 31 2.17 -8.96 13.02
N ASN A 32 1.61 -9.25 11.86
CA ASN A 32 2.07 -10.32 10.96
C ASN A 32 1.65 -10.04 9.50
N LEU A 33 1.92 -11.02 8.61
CA LEU A 33 1.58 -10.95 7.19
C LEU A 33 0.28 -11.68 6.83
N ASP A 34 -0.65 -11.83 7.77
CA ASP A 34 -1.95 -12.43 7.48
C ASP A 34 -2.70 -11.62 6.41
N GLY A 35 -3.25 -12.30 5.40
CA GLY A 35 -3.88 -11.69 4.23
C GLY A 35 -2.91 -11.25 3.13
N TRP A 36 -1.61 -11.56 3.30
CA TRP A 36 -0.57 -11.25 2.33
C TRP A 36 0.18 -12.50 1.85
N LYS A 37 0.70 -12.45 0.63
CA LYS A 37 1.49 -13.51 0.00
C LYS A 37 2.81 -12.95 -0.50
N VAL A 38 3.91 -13.61 -0.10
CA VAL A 38 5.27 -13.27 -0.54
C VAL A 38 5.54 -13.92 -1.90
N HIS A 39 6.17 -13.19 -2.81
CA HIS A 39 6.67 -13.63 -4.10
C HIS A 39 8.16 -13.27 -4.21
N GLY A 40 9.00 -14.26 -4.44
CA GLY A 40 10.46 -14.09 -4.50
C GLY A 40 11.13 -14.46 -3.18
N THR A 41 12.40 -14.09 -3.06
CA THR A 41 13.30 -14.42 -1.95
C THR A 41 13.61 -13.20 -1.07
N GLU A 42 13.09 -12.04 -1.46
CA GLU A 42 13.21 -10.80 -0.74
C GLU A 42 12.56 -10.88 0.64
N LYS A 43 13.12 -10.12 1.59
CA LYS A 43 12.67 -10.20 2.98
C LYS A 43 11.47 -9.30 3.23
N TRP A 44 10.41 -9.89 3.75
CA TRP A 44 9.22 -9.20 4.24
C TRP A 44 8.96 -9.63 5.67
N TYR A 45 8.95 -8.70 6.61
CA TYR A 45 8.74 -9.00 8.03
C TYR A 45 8.11 -7.84 8.77
N VAL A 46 7.66 -8.11 9.99
CA VAL A 46 7.07 -7.10 10.87
C VAL A 46 8.00 -6.85 12.06
N GLU A 47 8.30 -5.59 12.33
CA GLU A 47 9.08 -5.15 13.48
C GLU A 47 8.49 -3.84 14.02
N ASP A 48 8.26 -3.75 15.32
CA ASP A 48 7.70 -2.58 16.01
C ASP A 48 6.39 -2.05 15.38
N GLY A 49 5.53 -2.95 14.90
CA GLY A 49 4.26 -2.60 14.25
C GLY A 49 4.40 -2.07 12.82
N LEU A 50 5.59 -2.13 12.25
CA LEU A 50 5.90 -1.72 10.88
C LEU A 50 6.08 -2.94 9.98
N LEU A 51 5.57 -2.87 8.77
CA LEU A 51 5.92 -3.80 7.71
C LEU A 51 7.22 -3.32 7.07
N ILE A 52 8.22 -4.20 7.02
CA ILE A 52 9.55 -3.89 6.49
C ILE A 52 9.84 -4.78 5.31
N CYS A 53 10.37 -4.18 4.25
CA CYS A 53 10.98 -4.92 3.15
C CYS A 53 12.47 -4.59 3.02
N GLU A 54 13.25 -5.64 2.78
CA GLU A 54 14.68 -5.56 2.53
C GLU A 54 15.08 -6.46 1.37
N SER A 55 16.08 -6.02 0.60
CA SER A 55 16.68 -6.87 -0.42
C SER A 55 17.15 -8.20 0.16
N GLY A 56 16.84 -9.27 -0.54
CA GLY A 56 17.27 -10.63 -0.23
C GLY A 56 18.70 -10.93 -0.70
N PRO A 57 19.14 -12.18 -0.57
CA PRO A 57 20.51 -12.55 -0.89
C PRO A 57 20.79 -12.65 -2.39
N ASP A 58 19.79 -12.75 -3.24
CA ASP A 58 19.88 -12.81 -4.70
C ASP A 58 19.66 -11.46 -5.37
N GLU A 59 19.29 -10.43 -4.57
CA GLU A 59 19.07 -9.06 -5.02
C GLU A 59 18.11 -8.97 -6.22
N ALA A 60 17.14 -9.88 -6.27
CA ALA A 60 16.17 -9.99 -7.34
C ALA A 60 14.91 -9.15 -7.06
N TYR A 61 13.95 -9.17 -7.97
CA TYR A 61 12.62 -8.60 -7.72
C TYR A 61 11.87 -9.42 -6.68
N GLY A 62 11.21 -8.76 -5.75
CA GLY A 62 10.31 -9.36 -4.79
C GLY A 62 9.04 -8.56 -4.59
N TYR A 63 7.96 -9.25 -4.22
CA TYR A 63 6.67 -8.61 -4.01
C TYR A 63 5.97 -9.20 -2.80
N LEU A 64 5.15 -8.36 -2.16
CA LEU A 64 4.18 -8.77 -1.15
C LEU A 64 2.79 -8.37 -1.64
N SER A 65 1.98 -9.34 -2.08
CA SER A 65 0.64 -9.08 -2.60
C SER A 65 -0.45 -9.39 -1.59
N THR A 66 -1.57 -8.66 -1.65
CA THR A 66 -2.79 -9.08 -0.97
C THR A 66 -3.29 -10.41 -1.53
N GLU A 67 -3.90 -11.26 -0.68
CA GLU A 67 -4.60 -12.48 -1.12
C GLU A 67 -5.92 -12.16 -1.84
N LYS A 68 -6.55 -11.04 -1.47
CA LYS A 68 -7.78 -10.53 -2.08
C LYS A 68 -7.46 -9.63 -3.28
N ASN A 69 -8.28 -9.68 -4.32
CA ASN A 69 -8.27 -8.75 -5.44
C ASN A 69 -9.19 -7.57 -5.17
N TYR A 70 -8.88 -6.43 -5.79
CA TYR A 70 -9.65 -5.19 -5.66
C TYR A 70 -9.91 -4.59 -7.04
N ASP A 71 -11.16 -4.19 -7.29
CA ASP A 71 -11.59 -3.57 -8.56
C ASP A 71 -11.49 -2.04 -8.46
N ASP A 72 -12.52 -1.38 -7.93
CA ASP A 72 -12.56 0.07 -7.70
C ASP A 72 -12.25 0.35 -6.23
N PHE A 73 -11.29 1.22 -5.96
CA PHE A 73 -10.84 1.47 -4.59
C PHE A 73 -10.16 2.83 -4.44
N GLU A 74 -10.02 3.22 -3.18
CA GLU A 74 -9.07 4.23 -2.72
C GLU A 74 -8.12 3.56 -1.72
N LEU A 75 -6.80 3.66 -1.96
CA LEU A 75 -5.74 3.12 -1.12
C LEU A 75 -4.95 4.28 -0.51
N SER A 76 -4.62 4.20 0.77
CA SER A 76 -3.66 5.06 1.44
C SER A 76 -2.59 4.20 2.08
N VAL A 77 -1.32 4.53 1.83
CA VAL A 77 -0.17 3.87 2.44
C VAL A 77 0.83 4.92 2.91
N GLU A 78 1.46 4.68 4.05
CA GLU A 78 2.61 5.47 4.46
C GLU A 78 3.88 4.65 4.27
N PHE A 79 4.90 5.28 3.67
CA PHE A 79 6.19 4.66 3.43
C PHE A 79 7.36 5.53 3.89
N LEU A 80 8.47 4.88 4.25
CA LEU A 80 9.73 5.51 4.60
C LEU A 80 10.86 4.74 3.93
N GLN A 81 11.56 5.39 3.01
CA GLN A 81 12.75 4.85 2.33
C GLN A 81 13.98 5.16 3.18
N GLU A 82 14.69 4.10 3.63
CA GLU A 82 15.92 4.26 4.45
C GLU A 82 17.19 4.26 3.61
N ALA A 83 17.11 3.85 2.34
CA ALA A 83 18.19 3.82 1.38
C ALA A 83 17.68 4.25 0.00
N ASP A 84 18.58 4.43 -0.97
CA ASP A 84 18.25 4.83 -2.34
C ASP A 84 17.50 3.72 -3.12
N GLY A 85 16.70 2.94 -2.41
CA GLY A 85 16.01 1.79 -2.97
C GLY A 85 14.76 2.14 -3.74
N ASN A 86 14.60 1.51 -4.91
CA ASN A 86 13.38 1.55 -5.70
C ASN A 86 12.37 0.52 -5.19
N SER A 87 11.13 0.94 -5.08
CA SER A 87 9.98 0.17 -4.62
C SER A 87 8.75 0.59 -5.44
N GLY A 88 7.55 0.20 -5.01
CA GLY A 88 6.33 0.61 -5.68
C GLY A 88 5.09 -0.02 -5.07
N VAL A 89 3.94 0.53 -5.42
CA VAL A 89 2.63 0.02 -5.06
C VAL A 89 1.92 -0.42 -6.33
N PHE A 90 1.78 -1.73 -6.50
CA PHE A 90 1.07 -2.31 -7.62
C PHE A 90 -0.43 -2.39 -7.34
N PHE A 91 -1.23 -2.24 -8.39
CA PHE A 91 -2.67 -2.44 -8.36
C PHE A 91 -3.14 -3.24 -9.58
N ARG A 92 -4.26 -3.95 -9.40
CA ARG A 92 -4.82 -4.86 -10.39
C ARG A 92 -3.74 -5.81 -10.96
N SER A 93 -2.88 -6.30 -10.06
CA SER A 93 -1.70 -7.08 -10.42
C SER A 93 -1.96 -8.58 -10.37
N THR A 94 -1.28 -9.31 -11.27
CA THR A 94 -1.25 -10.77 -11.34
C THR A 94 0.20 -11.25 -11.34
N PHE A 95 0.44 -12.45 -10.79
CA PHE A 95 1.77 -12.98 -10.54
C PHE A 95 1.99 -14.35 -11.17
N ASP A 96 3.16 -14.52 -11.80
CA ASP A 96 3.74 -15.81 -12.18
C ASP A 96 5.17 -15.84 -11.58
N GLY A 97 5.32 -16.42 -10.37
CA GLY A 97 6.52 -16.27 -9.56
C GLY A 97 6.77 -14.79 -9.20
N THR A 98 7.93 -14.25 -9.60
CA THR A 98 8.29 -12.84 -9.46
C THR A 98 8.00 -12.01 -10.71
N LYS A 99 7.37 -12.61 -11.74
CA LYS A 99 6.87 -11.87 -12.88
C LYS A 99 5.50 -11.30 -12.53
N VAL A 100 5.41 -9.98 -12.38
CA VAL A 100 4.17 -9.26 -12.08
C VAL A 100 3.66 -8.54 -13.33
N SER A 101 2.40 -8.73 -13.68
CA SER A 101 1.69 -7.94 -14.69
C SER A 101 0.65 -7.08 -13.99
N GLY A 102 0.49 -5.83 -14.42
CA GLY A 102 -0.40 -4.84 -13.82
C GLY A 102 0.23 -3.46 -13.82
N TRP A 103 -0.27 -2.57 -13.01
CA TRP A 103 0.17 -1.19 -12.95
C TRP A 103 0.79 -0.87 -11.60
N GLN A 104 1.91 -0.14 -11.65
CA GLN A 104 2.66 0.31 -10.49
C GLN A 104 2.51 1.82 -10.35
N VAL A 105 2.24 2.27 -9.14
CA VAL A 105 2.55 3.63 -8.71
C VAL A 105 3.95 3.59 -8.11
N GLU A 106 4.86 4.36 -8.69
CA GLU A 106 6.28 4.34 -8.36
C GLU A 106 6.55 4.87 -6.95
N VAL A 107 7.48 4.24 -6.24
CA VAL A 107 8.09 4.70 -4.98
C VAL A 107 9.60 4.55 -5.11
N ALA A 108 10.27 5.61 -5.52
CA ALA A 108 11.69 5.61 -5.86
C ALA A 108 12.43 6.80 -5.20
N PRO A 109 13.76 6.88 -5.27
CA PRO A 109 14.49 8.07 -4.88
C PRO A 109 14.07 9.30 -5.70
N PRO A 110 14.43 10.53 -5.26
CA PRO A 110 14.13 11.74 -6.02
C PRO A 110 14.59 11.68 -7.48
N ASN A 111 13.81 12.22 -8.40
CA ASN A 111 14.03 12.23 -9.85
C ASN A 111 13.92 10.83 -10.50
N HIS A 112 13.11 9.97 -9.91
CA HIS A 112 12.80 8.62 -10.43
C HIS A 112 11.30 8.33 -10.46
N ASP A 113 10.50 9.38 -10.70
CA ASP A 113 9.07 9.29 -11.00
C ASP A 113 8.16 8.84 -9.84
N THR A 114 8.51 9.10 -8.56
CA THR A 114 7.63 8.75 -7.43
C THR A 114 6.22 9.34 -7.59
N GLY A 115 5.21 8.47 -7.57
CA GLY A 115 3.81 8.81 -7.82
C GLY A 115 3.37 8.64 -9.28
N GLY A 116 4.32 8.40 -10.22
CA GLY A 116 4.06 8.08 -11.62
C GLY A 116 3.47 6.69 -11.81
N ILE A 117 3.03 6.38 -13.03
CA ILE A 117 2.38 5.10 -13.35
C ILE A 117 3.17 4.37 -14.43
N TYR A 118 3.52 3.10 -14.11
CA TYR A 118 4.21 2.17 -14.98
C TYR A 118 3.35 0.92 -15.22
N GLU A 119 3.23 0.47 -16.48
CA GLU A 119 2.58 -0.81 -16.83
C GLU A 119 3.66 -1.90 -16.95
N SER A 120 3.72 -2.79 -15.97
CA SER A 120 4.70 -3.87 -15.90
C SER A 120 4.39 -4.97 -16.91
N TYR A 121 5.43 -5.40 -17.65
CA TYR A 121 5.32 -6.33 -18.79
C TYR A 121 4.30 -5.90 -19.85
N GLY A 122 4.05 -4.60 -19.97
CA GLY A 122 3.13 -4.00 -20.91
C GLY A 122 3.77 -2.84 -21.67
N ARG A 123 3.16 -1.65 -21.58
CA ARG A 123 3.57 -0.44 -22.33
C ARG A 123 4.71 0.34 -21.66
N GLY A 124 5.15 -0.04 -20.45
CA GLY A 124 6.11 0.73 -19.68
C GLY A 124 5.48 1.97 -19.03
N TRP A 125 6.21 3.08 -19.00
CA TRP A 125 5.72 4.34 -18.44
C TRP A 125 4.46 4.84 -19.15
N LEU A 126 3.37 5.00 -18.37
CA LEU A 126 2.17 5.69 -18.80
C LEU A 126 2.24 7.17 -18.45
N VAL A 127 2.75 7.49 -17.25
CA VAL A 127 2.97 8.86 -16.77
C VAL A 127 4.25 8.90 -15.97
N GLN A 128 5.19 9.74 -16.39
CA GLN A 128 6.38 10.12 -15.65
C GLN A 128 6.15 11.45 -14.93
N ILE A 129 6.83 11.66 -13.80
CA ILE A 129 6.65 12.84 -12.96
C ILE A 129 7.79 13.82 -13.22
N PRO A 130 7.53 15.11 -13.50
CA PRO A 130 8.57 16.12 -13.58
C PRO A 130 9.36 16.23 -12.26
N ASP A 131 10.68 16.34 -12.34
CA ASP A 131 11.59 16.38 -11.16
C ASP A 131 11.18 17.45 -10.13
N GLU A 132 10.73 18.62 -10.61
CA GLU A 132 10.27 19.69 -9.73
C GLU A 132 9.03 19.32 -8.91
N LYS A 133 8.21 18.39 -9.40
CA LYS A 133 7.01 17.92 -8.71
C LYS A 133 7.35 16.90 -7.62
N GLU A 134 8.48 16.19 -7.78
CA GLU A 134 8.99 15.24 -6.78
C GLU A 134 9.66 15.90 -5.56
N ASN A 135 9.89 17.22 -5.58
CA ASN A 135 10.49 17.94 -4.45
C ASN A 135 9.72 17.84 -3.13
N ILE A 136 8.49 17.32 -3.18
CA ILE A 136 7.66 17.04 -2.00
C ILE A 136 7.99 15.70 -1.34
N LEU A 137 8.75 14.82 -2.01
CA LEU A 137 9.24 13.56 -1.46
C LEU A 137 10.25 13.83 -0.35
N LYS A 138 10.09 13.17 0.78
CA LYS A 138 10.93 13.34 1.97
C LYS A 138 11.72 12.05 2.20
N MET A 139 12.94 11.98 1.68
CA MET A 139 13.81 10.83 1.92
C MET A 139 14.17 10.69 3.40
N GLY A 140 14.11 9.45 3.92
CA GLY A 140 14.37 9.15 5.33
C GLY A 140 13.26 9.59 6.30
N GLU A 141 12.15 10.11 5.78
CA GLU A 141 10.96 10.48 6.56
C GLU A 141 9.72 9.75 6.05
N TRP A 142 8.63 9.80 6.83
CA TRP A 142 7.35 9.25 6.41
C TRP A 142 6.71 10.09 5.33
N ASN A 143 6.30 9.41 4.24
CA ASN A 143 5.51 9.96 3.15
C ASN A 143 4.17 9.23 3.08
N GLU A 144 3.12 9.92 2.63
CA GLU A 144 1.83 9.32 2.30
C GLU A 144 1.67 9.23 0.79
N MET A 145 1.34 8.04 0.29
CA MET A 145 0.87 7.80 -1.06
C MET A 145 -0.61 7.45 -1.01
N ARG A 146 -1.43 8.20 -1.76
CA ARG A 146 -2.84 7.84 -2.00
C ARG A 146 -3.03 7.50 -3.47
N ILE A 147 -3.81 6.45 -3.71
CA ILE A 147 -4.11 5.93 -5.04
C ILE A 147 -5.61 5.71 -5.11
N ARG A 148 -6.27 6.33 -6.07
CA ARG A 148 -7.69 6.11 -6.35
C ARG A 148 -7.85 5.54 -7.75
N VAL A 149 -8.55 4.40 -7.84
CA VAL A 149 -8.83 3.72 -9.11
C VAL A 149 -10.33 3.47 -9.20
N VAL A 150 -10.97 3.99 -10.25
CA VAL A 150 -12.39 3.77 -10.54
C VAL A 150 -12.54 3.55 -12.05
N GLY A 151 -12.92 2.33 -12.45
CA GLY A 151 -12.84 1.97 -13.86
C GLY A 151 -11.43 2.18 -14.40
N GLY A 152 -11.27 2.97 -15.46
CA GLY A 152 -9.97 3.35 -16.02
C GLY A 152 -9.35 4.61 -15.42
N HIS A 153 -10.09 5.31 -14.57
CA HIS A 153 -9.64 6.58 -13.99
C HIS A 153 -8.72 6.33 -12.80
N VAL A 154 -7.48 6.81 -12.90
CA VAL A 154 -6.47 6.69 -11.85
C VAL A 154 -5.97 8.06 -11.44
N THR A 155 -6.05 8.32 -10.13
CA THR A 155 -5.46 9.52 -9.53
C THR A 155 -4.49 9.10 -8.44
N THR A 156 -3.29 9.69 -8.42
CA THR A 156 -2.30 9.49 -7.36
C THR A 156 -1.95 10.79 -6.66
N TRP A 157 -1.65 10.71 -5.37
CA TRP A 157 -1.19 11.84 -4.56
C TRP A 157 0.02 11.42 -3.72
N LEU A 158 1.02 12.29 -3.64
CA LEU A 158 2.16 12.16 -2.72
C LEU A 158 2.10 13.33 -1.73
N ASN A 159 2.07 13.02 -0.44
CA ASN A 159 2.01 14.03 0.64
C ASN A 159 0.88 15.07 0.47
N GLY A 160 -0.25 14.65 -0.12
CA GLY A 160 -1.42 15.49 -0.39
C GLY A 160 -1.41 16.22 -1.73
N GLU A 161 -0.28 16.28 -2.45
CA GLU A 161 -0.19 16.88 -3.77
C GLU A 161 -0.53 15.85 -4.86
N GLN A 162 -1.37 16.23 -5.82
CA GLN A 162 -1.76 15.35 -6.92
C GLN A 162 -0.61 15.16 -7.90
N MET A 163 -0.17 13.90 -8.06
CA MET A 163 0.91 13.53 -8.98
C MET A 163 0.38 13.19 -10.37
N VAL A 164 -0.62 12.32 -10.44
CA VAL A 164 -1.23 11.84 -11.68
C VAL A 164 -2.74 11.99 -11.64
N ASP A 165 -3.34 12.19 -12.81
CA ASP A 165 -4.78 12.11 -13.08
C ASP A 165 -4.94 11.68 -14.53
N ILE A 166 -5.28 10.40 -14.76
CA ILE A 166 -5.40 9.83 -16.11
C ILE A 166 -6.64 8.94 -16.25
N GLU A 167 -7.10 8.80 -17.49
CA GLU A 167 -8.07 7.79 -17.90
C GLU A 167 -7.40 6.82 -18.87
N ASP A 168 -7.49 5.50 -18.63
CA ASP A 168 -6.87 4.46 -19.45
C ASP A 168 -7.76 3.24 -19.58
N GLU A 169 -8.11 2.88 -20.82
CA GLU A 169 -9.05 1.78 -21.13
C GLU A 169 -8.50 0.41 -20.67
N LYS A 170 -7.18 0.16 -20.78
CA LYS A 170 -6.59 -1.08 -20.32
C LYS A 170 -6.61 -1.23 -18.81
N ILE A 171 -6.43 -0.13 -18.09
CA ILE A 171 -6.58 -0.13 -16.63
C ILE A 171 -8.02 -0.52 -16.27
N ALA A 172 -9.03 -0.03 -17.01
CA ALA A 172 -10.43 -0.38 -16.79
C ALA A 172 -10.71 -1.88 -16.89
N GLU A 173 -10.00 -2.59 -17.76
CA GLU A 173 -10.14 -4.03 -17.98
C GLU A 173 -9.36 -4.89 -16.96
N GLY A 174 -8.42 -4.26 -16.24
CA GLY A 174 -7.51 -4.93 -15.29
C GLY A 174 -8.21 -5.40 -14.04
N LYS A 175 -7.75 -6.55 -13.52
CA LYS A 175 -8.19 -7.13 -12.24
C LYS A 175 -7.00 -7.75 -11.53
N GLY A 176 -6.99 -7.69 -10.21
CA GLY A 176 -5.93 -8.33 -9.46
C GLY A 176 -5.70 -7.76 -8.07
N ALA A 177 -4.57 -8.14 -7.50
CA ALA A 177 -4.17 -7.78 -6.15
C ALA A 177 -3.55 -6.38 -6.07
N ILE A 178 -3.51 -5.84 -4.85
CA ILE A 178 -2.59 -4.79 -4.46
C ILE A 178 -1.26 -5.46 -4.08
N ALA A 179 -0.12 -4.87 -4.45
CA ALA A 179 1.16 -5.39 -3.97
C ALA A 179 2.18 -4.28 -3.71
N LEU A 180 3.10 -4.57 -2.81
CA LEU A 180 4.29 -3.78 -2.55
C LEU A 180 5.48 -4.47 -3.24
N GLN A 181 6.43 -3.69 -3.73
CA GLN A 181 7.59 -4.18 -4.49
C GLN A 181 8.89 -3.99 -3.71
N ILE A 182 9.86 -4.86 -3.97
CA ILE A 182 11.29 -4.61 -3.88
C ILE A 182 11.86 -4.75 -5.29
N HIS A 183 12.51 -3.71 -5.79
CA HIS A 183 13.19 -3.73 -7.09
C HIS A 183 14.49 -4.55 -7.00
N ASP A 184 15.01 -5.02 -8.13
CA ASP A 184 16.32 -5.68 -8.17
C ASP A 184 17.48 -4.71 -7.92
N GLY A 185 18.70 -5.24 -7.78
CA GLY A 185 19.94 -4.48 -7.61
C GLY A 185 20.41 -4.30 -6.18
N GLY A 186 19.68 -4.79 -5.20
CA GLY A 186 20.11 -4.79 -3.80
C GLY A 186 20.05 -3.43 -3.10
N GLY A 187 20.42 -3.42 -1.81
CA GLY A 187 20.52 -2.19 -1.00
C GLY A 187 19.18 -1.52 -0.65
N ILE A 188 18.06 -2.15 -0.94
CA ILE A 188 16.72 -1.58 -0.71
C ILE A 188 16.27 -1.86 0.71
N ARG A 189 15.77 -0.84 1.39
CA ARG A 189 15.03 -0.98 2.64
C ARG A 189 13.94 0.07 2.72
N VAL A 190 12.68 -0.40 2.77
CA VAL A 190 11.50 0.47 2.90
C VAL A 190 10.64 -0.02 4.07
N LYS A 191 10.16 0.91 4.87
CA LYS A 191 9.19 0.67 5.93
C LYS A 191 7.82 1.14 5.48
N TRP A 192 6.79 0.36 5.81
CA TRP A 192 5.40 0.63 5.48
C TRP A 192 4.54 0.60 6.72
N ARG A 193 3.53 1.46 6.77
CA ARG A 193 2.49 1.45 7.81
C ARG A 193 1.20 2.09 7.31
N ASN A 194 0.15 2.04 8.11
CA ASN A 194 -1.13 2.67 7.81
C ASN A 194 -1.67 2.31 6.43
N ILE A 195 -1.46 1.05 5.99
CA ILE A 195 -1.93 0.54 4.70
C ILE A 195 -3.43 0.30 4.82
N LYS A 196 -4.23 1.17 4.21
CA LYS A 196 -5.68 1.18 4.31
C LYS A 196 -6.32 1.25 2.95
N ILE A 197 -7.42 0.53 2.76
CA ILE A 197 -8.19 0.52 1.53
C ILE A 197 -9.66 0.86 1.82
N LYS A 198 -10.30 1.47 0.84
CA LYS A 198 -11.74 1.66 0.77
C LYS A 198 -12.21 1.20 -0.59
N GLU A 199 -13.02 0.15 -0.63
CA GLU A 199 -13.70 -0.29 -1.85
C GLU A 199 -14.80 0.74 -2.21
N LEU A 200 -14.96 1.03 -3.54
CA LEU A 200 -15.84 2.09 -4.06
C LEU A 200 -16.97 1.52 -4.91
#